data_862bb61655becbc136a0dabd20317197
#
_entry.id   862bb61655becbc136a0dabd20317197
#
_cell.length_a   1.000
_cell.length_b   1.000
_cell.length_c   1.000
_cell.angle_alpha   90.00
_cell.angle_beta   90.00
_cell.angle_gamma   90.00
#
_symmetry.space_group_name_H-M   'P 1'
#
loop_
_entity.id
_entity.type
_entity.pdbx_description
1 polymer ?
#
loop_
_entity_poly.entity_id
_entity_poly.type
_entity_poly.pdbx_seq_one_letter_code
_entity_poly.pdbx_strand_id
1 'polypeptide(L)'
;MAGNQHTFPRLMLEHARVRPDHPATREKDLGIWQTWTWRQVADEVRALACGLAAQGFRRGMHLAIIGDNRPRLYWSMLAAQCVGGVPVPMYQDAPAAEFMFVLNDAEIDFAVVEDQEQVDKVLEAKPQVPTLAHIYYDDPRGMRNYEGVTSFERLQQIGREFDRANPGFFDAEVAKGRTDDVSVMLYTSGTTGKPKGVRQTHHAFISAAAGGCGFDKLGPDDSILSYLPMAWVGDHLFSLAQWVYAGFTINCPESGDTVMTDLREIGPTYYFAPPRV
;
A
#
# COMPACT_ATOMS: atom_id res chain seq x y z
N MET A 1 -17.77 -3.16 21.69
CA MET A 1 -16.63 -2.24 21.46
C MET A 1 -17.17 -0.93 20.96
N ALA A 2 -16.79 0.16 21.64
CA ALA A 2 -17.38 1.48 21.42
C ALA A 2 -17.17 2.00 19.98
N GLY A 3 -18.26 2.55 19.44
CA GLY A 3 -18.43 3.33 18.22
C GLY A 3 -17.25 3.58 17.28
N ASN A 4 -17.20 2.83 16.24
CA ASN A 4 -17.07 3.24 14.82
C ASN A 4 -16.12 4.42 14.48
N GLN A 5 -14.87 4.40 14.96
CA GLN A 5 -13.85 5.37 14.53
C GLN A 5 -12.58 4.67 13.96
N HIS A 6 -12.70 3.42 13.51
CA HIS A 6 -11.55 2.69 12.98
C HIS A 6 -11.27 3.09 11.53
N THR A 7 -10.03 3.54 11.29
CA THR A 7 -9.44 3.67 9.95
C THR A 7 -8.23 2.74 9.88
N PHE A 8 -7.75 2.39 8.69
CA PHE A 8 -6.54 1.56 8.57
C PHE A 8 -5.34 2.16 9.31
N PRO A 9 -5.05 3.48 9.21
CA PRO A 9 -3.99 4.09 10.00
C PRO A 9 -4.15 3.88 11.51
N ARG A 10 -5.34 4.03 12.05
CA ARG A 10 -5.57 3.85 13.50
C ARG A 10 -5.41 2.40 13.94
N LEU A 11 -5.86 1.43 13.13
CA LEU A 11 -5.66 0.01 13.41
C LEU A 11 -4.19 -0.36 13.40
N MET A 12 -3.42 0.11 12.41
CA MET A 12 -1.96 -0.08 12.36
C MET A 12 -1.27 0.48 13.61
N LEU A 13 -1.58 1.70 14.00
CA LEU A 13 -1.01 2.33 15.21
C LEU A 13 -1.41 1.60 16.49
N GLU A 14 -2.63 1.05 16.56
CA GLU A 14 -3.06 0.23 17.69
C GLU A 14 -2.22 -1.05 17.79
N HIS A 15 -1.93 -1.73 16.66
CA HIS A 15 -1.02 -2.87 16.67
C HIS A 15 0.39 -2.49 17.10
N ALA A 16 0.93 -1.38 16.61
CA ALA A 16 2.23 -0.87 17.03
C ALA A 16 2.29 -0.56 18.54
N ARG A 17 1.15 -0.15 19.13
CA ARG A 17 1.04 0.13 20.56
C ARG A 17 0.92 -1.15 21.41
N VAL A 18 0.09 -2.12 21.01
CA VAL A 18 -0.25 -3.29 21.86
C VAL A 18 0.66 -4.49 21.64
N ARG A 19 1.29 -4.59 20.46
CA ARG A 19 2.20 -5.68 20.07
C ARG A 19 3.39 -5.19 19.23
N PRO A 20 4.17 -4.23 19.75
CA PRO A 20 5.20 -3.50 18.99
C PRO A 20 6.25 -4.41 18.33
N ASP A 21 6.60 -5.49 18.99
CA ASP A 21 7.69 -6.39 18.58
C ASP A 21 7.19 -7.62 17.79
N HIS A 22 5.87 -7.75 17.60
CA HIS A 22 5.30 -8.83 16.80
C HIS A 22 5.60 -8.59 15.30
N PRO A 23 5.96 -9.64 14.52
CA PRO A 23 6.13 -9.54 13.08
C PRO A 23 4.86 -9.01 12.41
N ALA A 24 5.00 -8.00 11.55
CA ALA A 24 3.90 -7.42 10.81
C ALA A 24 4.02 -7.70 9.31
N THR A 25 5.20 -7.47 8.74
CA THR A 25 5.47 -7.73 7.33
C THR A 25 6.77 -8.48 7.16
N ARG A 26 6.83 -9.34 6.15
CA ARG A 26 8.05 -9.99 5.68
C ARG A 26 8.14 -9.86 4.17
N GLU A 27 9.35 -9.84 3.68
CA GLU A 27 9.68 -9.85 2.26
C GLU A 27 10.85 -10.78 2.04
N LYS A 28 10.81 -11.55 0.97
CA LYS A 28 11.98 -12.29 0.52
C LYS A 28 12.74 -11.47 -0.51
N ASP A 29 14.01 -11.22 -0.26
CA ASP A 29 14.91 -10.55 -1.20
C ASP A 29 16.24 -11.30 -1.23
N LEU A 30 16.75 -11.59 -2.42
CA LEU A 30 17.95 -12.41 -2.67
C LEU A 30 17.96 -13.73 -1.86
N GLY A 31 16.80 -14.39 -1.78
CA GLY A 31 16.61 -15.65 -1.08
C GLY A 31 16.52 -15.54 0.46
N ILE A 32 16.53 -14.33 1.03
CA ILE A 32 16.55 -14.08 2.47
C ILE A 32 15.28 -13.37 2.92
N TRP A 33 14.57 -13.94 3.88
CA TRP A 33 13.40 -13.32 4.48
C TRP A 33 13.77 -12.15 5.41
N GLN A 34 13.43 -10.93 4.99
CA GLN A 34 13.46 -9.72 5.81
C GLN A 34 12.19 -9.67 6.68
N THR A 35 12.28 -9.10 7.88
CA THR A 35 11.11 -9.00 8.78
C THR A 35 11.04 -7.62 9.41
N TRP A 36 9.84 -7.03 9.41
CA TRP A 36 9.54 -5.78 10.10
C TRP A 36 8.44 -6.02 11.13
N THR A 37 8.64 -5.51 12.31
CA THR A 37 7.66 -5.53 13.40
C THR A 37 6.61 -4.43 13.23
N TRP A 38 5.50 -4.50 13.96
CA TRP A 38 4.47 -3.48 13.92
C TRP A 38 5.01 -2.08 14.30
N ARG A 39 5.95 -1.99 15.24
CA ARG A 39 6.64 -0.74 15.57
C ARG A 39 7.40 -0.19 14.36
N GLN A 40 8.21 -1.03 13.74
CA GLN A 40 8.99 -0.63 12.57
C GLN A 40 8.09 -0.22 11.40
N VAL A 41 7.01 -0.97 11.13
CA VAL A 41 6.03 -0.59 10.10
C VAL A 41 5.41 0.78 10.40
N ALA A 42 5.01 1.02 11.65
CA ALA A 42 4.45 2.32 12.02
C ALA A 42 5.46 3.47 11.85
N ASP A 43 6.73 3.26 12.21
CA ASP A 43 7.80 4.24 12.05
C ASP A 43 8.08 4.54 10.55
N GLU A 44 8.10 3.51 9.72
CA GLU A 44 8.31 3.66 8.26
C GLU A 44 7.11 4.35 7.59
N VAL A 45 5.88 3.97 7.95
CA VAL A 45 4.66 4.63 7.47
C VAL A 45 4.60 6.09 7.90
N ARG A 46 4.99 6.40 9.15
CA ARG A 46 5.08 7.77 9.65
C ARG A 46 6.07 8.60 8.82
N ALA A 47 7.25 8.05 8.56
CA ALA A 47 8.26 8.71 7.75
C ALA A 47 7.75 8.97 6.32
N LEU A 48 7.08 8.01 5.69
CA LEU A 48 6.48 8.17 4.37
C LEU A 48 5.36 9.21 4.35
N ALA A 49 4.42 9.15 5.29
CA ALA A 49 3.30 10.08 5.38
C ALA A 49 3.78 11.53 5.54
N CYS A 50 4.75 11.75 6.43
CA CYS A 50 5.39 13.05 6.61
C CYS A 50 6.19 13.48 5.37
N GLY A 51 6.84 12.54 4.67
CA GLY A 51 7.54 12.80 3.41
C GLY A 51 6.59 13.24 2.30
N LEU A 52 5.49 12.53 2.10
CA LEU A 52 4.44 12.89 1.16
C LEU A 52 3.89 14.30 1.48
N ALA A 53 3.58 14.58 2.74
CA ALA A 53 3.08 15.88 3.17
C ALA A 53 4.10 17.00 2.93
N ALA A 54 5.39 16.77 3.20
CA ALA A 54 6.46 17.71 2.94
C ALA A 54 6.62 18.05 1.44
N GLN A 55 6.28 17.10 0.56
CA GLN A 55 6.29 17.27 -0.89
C GLN A 55 4.97 17.84 -1.44
N GLY A 56 4.03 18.19 -0.57
CA GLY A 56 2.78 18.83 -0.95
C GLY A 56 1.57 17.89 -1.11
N PHE A 57 1.71 16.60 -0.83
CA PHE A 57 0.57 15.67 -0.81
C PHE A 57 -0.41 16.03 0.30
N ARG A 58 -1.69 16.08 -0.01
CA ARG A 58 -2.73 16.53 0.90
C ARG A 58 -3.96 15.63 0.85
N ARG A 59 -4.84 15.81 1.83
CA ARG A 59 -6.15 15.17 1.89
C ARG A 59 -6.91 15.29 0.57
N GLY A 60 -7.41 14.15 0.08
CA GLY A 60 -8.14 14.04 -1.18
C GLY A 60 -7.28 13.87 -2.42
N MET A 61 -5.95 14.04 -2.34
CA MET A 61 -5.04 13.73 -3.46
C MET A 61 -4.90 12.22 -3.65
N HIS A 62 -4.51 11.83 -4.86
CA HIS A 62 -4.41 10.43 -5.26
C HIS A 62 -2.95 10.00 -5.42
N LEU A 63 -2.62 8.83 -4.84
CA LEU A 63 -1.30 8.21 -4.92
C LEU A 63 -1.39 6.91 -5.72
N ALA A 64 -0.81 6.87 -6.91
CA ALA A 64 -0.67 5.61 -7.64
C ALA A 64 0.33 4.68 -6.93
N ILE A 65 -0.02 3.38 -6.85
CA ILE A 65 0.84 2.32 -6.31
C ILE A 65 1.00 1.28 -7.41
N ILE A 66 2.24 1.03 -7.86
CA ILE A 66 2.50 0.21 -9.05
C ILE A 66 3.67 -0.74 -8.79
N GLY A 67 3.42 -2.02 -8.82
CA GLY A 67 4.41 -3.06 -8.60
C GLY A 67 3.81 -4.34 -8.06
N ASP A 68 4.67 -5.32 -7.78
CA ASP A 68 4.34 -6.56 -7.09
C ASP A 68 4.07 -6.32 -5.59
N ASN A 69 3.64 -7.36 -4.91
CA ASN A 69 3.41 -7.29 -3.47
C ASN A 69 4.73 -7.05 -2.73
N ARG A 70 4.92 -5.81 -2.26
CA ARG A 70 6.08 -5.40 -1.47
C ARG A 70 5.63 -4.71 -0.18
N PRO A 71 6.31 -4.92 0.95
CA PRO A 71 5.98 -4.21 2.18
C PRO A 71 5.92 -2.69 1.99
N ARG A 72 6.88 -2.12 1.28
CA ARG A 72 6.97 -0.67 1.04
C ARG A 72 5.81 -0.11 0.23
N LEU A 73 5.23 -0.91 -0.69
CA LEU A 73 4.04 -0.49 -1.43
C LEU A 73 2.78 -0.51 -0.53
N TYR A 74 2.63 -1.52 0.34
CA TYR A 74 1.57 -1.51 1.36
C TYR A 74 1.72 -0.35 2.36
N TRP A 75 2.96 -0.08 2.80
CA TRP A 75 3.23 1.08 3.68
C TRP A 75 2.91 2.40 2.99
N SER A 76 3.13 2.52 1.69
CA SER A 76 2.77 3.71 0.90
C SER A 76 1.26 3.92 0.85
N MET A 77 0.46 2.85 0.74
CA MET A 77 -1.00 2.94 0.85
C MET A 77 -1.41 3.48 2.22
N LEU A 78 -0.87 2.91 3.30
CA LEU A 78 -1.14 3.37 4.67
C LEU A 78 -0.68 4.82 4.88
N ALA A 79 0.49 5.20 4.33
CA ALA A 79 1.03 6.55 4.44
C ALA A 79 0.14 7.60 3.78
N ALA A 80 -0.37 7.32 2.58
CA ALA A 80 -1.35 8.19 1.92
C ALA A 80 -2.61 8.36 2.78
N GLN A 81 -3.13 7.26 3.33
CA GLN A 81 -4.32 7.28 4.19
C GLN A 81 -4.08 8.03 5.51
N CYS A 82 -2.85 8.01 6.06
CA CYS A 82 -2.51 8.76 7.29
C CYS A 82 -2.71 10.27 7.11
N VAL A 83 -2.47 10.81 5.93
CA VAL A 83 -2.67 12.23 5.61
C VAL A 83 -3.97 12.48 4.84
N GLY A 84 -4.85 11.47 4.79
CA GLY A 84 -6.19 11.57 4.19
C GLY A 84 -6.21 11.56 2.67
N GLY A 85 -5.14 11.11 2.02
CA GLY A 85 -5.11 10.82 0.60
C GLY A 85 -5.68 9.45 0.27
N VAL A 86 -5.84 9.17 -1.02
CA VAL A 86 -6.44 7.95 -1.54
C VAL A 86 -5.41 7.17 -2.37
N PRO A 87 -4.96 6.00 -1.92
CA PRO A 87 -4.15 5.13 -2.75
C PRO A 87 -4.96 4.57 -3.92
N VAL A 88 -4.30 4.46 -5.08
CA VAL A 88 -4.84 3.92 -6.33
C VAL A 88 -3.88 2.85 -6.82
N PRO A 89 -3.99 1.60 -6.34
CA PRO A 89 -3.17 0.51 -6.83
C PRO A 89 -3.55 0.19 -8.28
N MET A 90 -2.52 0.04 -9.12
CA MET A 90 -2.65 -0.20 -10.55
C MET A 90 -1.99 -1.53 -10.93
N TYR A 91 -2.57 -2.20 -11.93
CA TYR A 91 -1.95 -3.39 -12.50
C TYR A 91 -0.65 -3.00 -13.22
N GLN A 92 0.45 -3.61 -12.81
CA GLN A 92 1.78 -3.34 -13.37
C GLN A 92 1.93 -3.80 -14.83
N ASP A 93 1.16 -4.80 -15.24
CA ASP A 93 1.13 -5.38 -16.58
C ASP A 93 -0.01 -4.83 -17.45
N ALA A 94 -0.71 -3.78 -16.99
CA ALA A 94 -1.79 -3.17 -17.74
C ALA A 94 -1.28 -2.64 -19.11
N PRO A 95 -2.08 -2.80 -20.18
CA PRO A 95 -1.76 -2.20 -21.47
C PRO A 95 -1.58 -0.68 -21.36
N ALA A 96 -0.64 -0.11 -22.14
CA ALA A 96 -0.26 1.31 -22.06
C ALA A 96 -1.48 2.28 -22.14
N ALA A 97 -2.48 1.96 -22.97
CA ALA A 97 -3.69 2.77 -23.09
C ALA A 97 -4.55 2.74 -21.82
N GLU A 98 -4.66 1.59 -21.16
CA GLU A 98 -5.39 1.44 -19.89
C GLU A 98 -4.63 2.12 -18.75
N PHE A 99 -3.33 1.92 -18.69
CA PHE A 99 -2.44 2.56 -17.73
C PHE A 99 -2.57 4.10 -17.78
N MET A 100 -2.45 4.66 -18.99
CA MET A 100 -2.61 6.09 -19.24
C MET A 100 -4.02 6.59 -18.86
N PHE A 101 -5.06 5.80 -19.18
CA PHE A 101 -6.42 6.13 -18.82
C PHE A 101 -6.58 6.25 -17.30
N VAL A 102 -6.10 5.26 -16.54
CA VAL A 102 -6.22 5.26 -15.06
C VAL A 102 -5.48 6.44 -14.44
N LEU A 103 -4.25 6.74 -14.89
CA LEU A 103 -3.48 7.88 -14.38
C LEU A 103 -4.22 9.21 -14.57
N ASN A 104 -4.88 9.40 -15.71
CA ASN A 104 -5.63 10.63 -16.01
C ASN A 104 -7.00 10.66 -15.32
N ASP A 105 -7.78 9.56 -15.38
CA ASP A 105 -9.14 9.48 -14.82
C ASP A 105 -9.12 9.61 -13.29
N ALA A 106 -8.10 9.04 -12.65
CA ALA A 106 -7.87 9.17 -11.22
C ALA A 106 -7.17 10.48 -10.83
N GLU A 107 -6.83 11.36 -11.80
CA GLU A 107 -6.10 12.61 -11.52
C GLU A 107 -4.89 12.37 -10.59
N ILE A 108 -4.02 11.42 -10.95
CA ILE A 108 -2.89 11.01 -10.10
C ILE A 108 -1.92 12.18 -9.92
N ASP A 109 -1.69 12.55 -8.67
CA ASP A 109 -0.74 13.61 -8.26
C ASP A 109 0.66 13.04 -8.02
N PHE A 110 0.74 11.88 -7.40
CA PHE A 110 1.95 11.22 -6.92
C PHE A 110 1.94 9.73 -7.30
N ALA A 111 3.11 9.17 -7.59
CA ALA A 111 3.26 7.75 -7.84
C ALA A 111 4.39 7.16 -6.98
N VAL A 112 4.14 5.99 -6.38
CA VAL A 112 5.16 5.11 -5.81
C VAL A 112 5.18 3.85 -6.64
N VAL A 113 6.33 3.52 -7.18
CA VAL A 113 6.52 2.40 -8.11
C VAL A 113 7.62 1.48 -7.60
N GLU A 114 7.55 0.22 -7.95
CA GLU A 114 8.50 -0.77 -7.45
C GLU A 114 9.90 -0.56 -8.02
N ASP A 115 10.06 -0.67 -9.32
CA ASP A 115 11.34 -0.86 -9.99
C ASP A 115 11.52 0.00 -11.25
N GLN A 116 12.64 -0.23 -11.96
CA GLN A 116 12.98 0.47 -13.19
C GLN A 116 11.90 0.32 -14.27
N GLU A 117 11.32 -0.87 -14.44
CA GLU A 117 10.30 -1.12 -15.47
C GLU A 117 9.07 -0.22 -15.23
N GLN A 118 8.64 -0.13 -13.98
CA GLN A 118 7.48 0.69 -13.62
C GLN A 118 7.82 2.19 -13.71
N VAL A 119 9.05 2.59 -13.38
CA VAL A 119 9.53 3.96 -13.58
C VAL A 119 9.48 4.34 -15.05
N ASP A 120 9.97 3.49 -15.95
CA ASP A 120 9.96 3.74 -17.40
C ASP A 120 8.54 3.93 -17.92
N LYS A 121 7.58 3.07 -17.53
CA LYS A 121 6.17 3.19 -17.90
C LYS A 121 5.55 4.51 -17.43
N VAL A 122 5.82 4.92 -16.19
CA VAL A 122 5.28 6.15 -15.64
C VAL A 122 5.91 7.38 -16.28
N LEU A 123 7.21 7.36 -16.56
CA LEU A 123 7.90 8.46 -17.25
C LEU A 123 7.43 8.60 -18.71
N GLU A 124 7.15 7.50 -19.40
CA GLU A 124 6.55 7.52 -20.75
C GLU A 124 5.14 8.13 -20.71
N ALA A 125 4.36 7.80 -19.69
CA ALA A 125 3.01 8.33 -19.52
C ALA A 125 2.99 9.81 -19.10
N LYS A 126 3.94 10.25 -18.28
CA LYS A 126 3.97 11.55 -17.60
C LYS A 126 3.68 12.77 -18.51
N PRO A 127 4.19 12.88 -19.76
CA PRO A 127 3.89 14.03 -20.62
C PRO A 127 2.39 14.19 -20.93
N GLN A 128 1.59 13.14 -20.76
CA GLN A 128 0.15 13.12 -21.03
C GLN A 128 -0.68 13.08 -19.73
N VAL A 129 -0.01 13.17 -18.55
CA VAL A 129 -0.66 13.18 -17.23
C VAL A 129 -0.25 14.46 -16.49
N PRO A 130 -0.95 15.58 -16.74
CA PRO A 130 -0.52 16.89 -16.25
C PRO A 130 -0.54 17.04 -14.73
N THR A 131 -1.31 16.23 -14.03
CA THR A 131 -1.39 16.24 -12.56
C THR A 131 -0.19 15.56 -11.91
N LEU A 132 0.46 14.58 -12.56
CA LEU A 132 1.53 13.78 -12.00
C LEU A 132 2.80 14.60 -11.75
N ALA A 133 2.99 15.03 -10.52
CA ALA A 133 4.11 15.88 -10.11
C ALA A 133 5.32 15.09 -9.60
N HIS A 134 5.10 14.01 -8.83
CA HIS A 134 6.15 13.31 -8.11
C HIS A 134 6.12 11.81 -8.38
N ILE A 135 7.29 11.22 -8.62
CA ILE A 135 7.47 9.78 -8.83
C ILE A 135 8.54 9.29 -7.88
N TYR A 136 8.21 8.26 -7.09
CA TYR A 136 9.11 7.62 -6.14
C TYR A 136 9.28 6.16 -6.52
N TYR A 137 10.52 5.66 -6.47
CA TYR A 137 10.82 4.26 -6.76
C TYR A 137 11.37 3.53 -5.52
N ASP A 138 11.04 2.26 -5.40
CA ASP A 138 11.46 1.39 -4.30
C ASP A 138 12.82 0.75 -4.59
N ASP A 139 12.95 -0.03 -5.66
CA ASP A 139 14.19 -0.72 -6.01
C ASP A 139 15.18 0.23 -6.72
N PRO A 140 16.37 0.47 -6.14
CA PRO A 140 17.37 1.35 -6.75
C PRO A 140 18.15 0.70 -7.91
N ARG A 141 17.95 -0.59 -8.19
CA ARG A 141 18.64 -1.30 -9.28
C ARG A 141 18.27 -0.66 -10.63
N GLY A 142 19.29 -0.37 -11.44
CA GLY A 142 19.10 0.28 -12.74
C GLY A 142 18.89 1.81 -12.72
N MET A 143 18.67 2.44 -11.56
CA MET A 143 18.20 3.83 -11.44
C MET A 143 19.27 4.93 -11.51
N ARG A 144 20.52 4.62 -11.86
CA ARG A 144 21.67 5.55 -11.76
C ARG A 144 21.56 6.83 -12.61
N ASN A 145 20.85 6.78 -13.73
CA ASN A 145 20.80 7.88 -14.72
C ASN A 145 19.40 8.46 -14.90
N TYR A 146 18.50 8.24 -13.94
CA TYR A 146 17.13 8.73 -14.01
C TYR A 146 17.01 10.12 -13.40
N GLU A 147 16.40 11.03 -14.14
CA GLU A 147 16.05 12.36 -13.67
C GLU A 147 14.55 12.47 -13.39
N GLY A 148 14.18 13.39 -12.49
CA GLY A 148 12.77 13.65 -12.18
C GLY A 148 12.08 12.58 -11.35
N VAL A 149 12.83 11.64 -10.79
CA VAL A 149 12.34 10.61 -9.86
C VAL A 149 13.16 10.64 -8.57
N THR A 150 12.59 10.15 -7.48
CA THR A 150 13.21 10.18 -6.15
C THR A 150 13.13 8.78 -5.53
N SER A 151 14.18 8.35 -4.83
CA SER A 151 14.13 7.05 -4.16
C SER A 151 13.19 7.08 -2.94
N PHE A 152 12.66 5.93 -2.61
CA PHE A 152 11.81 5.72 -1.45
C PHE A 152 12.51 6.14 -0.14
N GLU A 153 13.79 5.80 0.02
CA GLU A 153 14.59 6.18 1.19
C GLU A 153 14.74 7.70 1.31
N ARG A 154 14.90 8.40 0.17
CA ARG A 154 14.99 9.86 0.17
C ARG A 154 13.68 10.50 0.60
N LEU A 155 12.55 9.97 0.15
CA LEU A 155 11.22 10.42 0.60
C LEU A 155 11.07 10.23 2.12
N GLN A 156 11.47 9.07 2.64
CA GLN A 156 11.45 8.80 4.08
C GLN A 156 12.38 9.73 4.87
N GLN A 157 13.57 10.02 4.34
CA GLN A 157 14.48 10.97 4.98
C GLN A 157 13.85 12.36 5.08
N ILE A 158 13.26 12.86 3.99
CA ILE A 158 12.52 14.13 3.97
C ILE A 158 11.41 14.10 5.04
N GLY A 159 10.69 12.98 5.14
CA GLY A 159 9.62 12.82 6.13
C GLY A 159 10.12 12.84 7.56
N ARG A 160 11.23 12.19 7.87
CA ARG A 160 11.84 12.24 9.21
C ARG A 160 12.31 13.65 9.58
N GLU A 161 12.82 14.40 8.61
CA GLU A 161 13.20 15.81 8.80
C GLU A 161 11.96 16.68 9.04
N PHE A 162 10.91 16.49 8.26
CA PHE A 162 9.64 17.21 8.40
C PHE A 162 8.95 16.92 9.73
N ASP A 163 8.87 15.64 10.16
CA ASP A 163 8.26 15.24 11.42
C ASP A 163 8.95 15.87 12.63
N ARG A 164 10.29 15.91 12.60
CA ARG A 164 11.08 16.60 13.65
C ARG A 164 10.82 18.11 13.69
N ALA A 165 10.63 18.73 12.53
CA ALA A 165 10.34 20.16 12.43
C ALA A 165 8.88 20.51 12.77
N ASN A 166 7.96 19.54 12.68
CA ASN A 166 6.53 19.73 12.89
C ASN A 166 5.97 18.69 13.90
N PRO A 167 6.38 18.76 15.18
CA PRO A 167 5.96 17.80 16.19
C PRO A 167 4.44 17.72 16.30
N GLY A 168 3.88 16.50 16.29
CA GLY A 168 2.45 16.25 16.38
C GLY A 168 1.68 16.34 15.07
N PHE A 169 2.30 16.73 13.97
CA PHE A 169 1.64 16.80 12.65
C PHE A 169 1.03 15.46 12.25
N PHE A 170 1.82 14.39 12.28
CA PHE A 170 1.36 13.05 11.90
C PHE A 170 0.13 12.61 12.72
N ASP A 171 0.23 12.73 14.04
CA ASP A 171 -0.84 12.31 14.95
C ASP A 171 -2.12 13.15 14.73
N ALA A 172 -1.96 14.45 14.47
CA ALA A 172 -3.08 15.33 14.15
C ALA A 172 -3.75 14.97 12.81
N GLU A 173 -2.98 14.60 11.77
CA GLU A 173 -3.55 14.17 10.49
C GLU A 173 -4.28 12.84 10.60
N VAL A 174 -3.71 11.84 11.28
CA VAL A 174 -4.39 10.56 11.54
C VAL A 174 -5.66 10.76 12.35
N ALA A 175 -5.67 11.69 13.31
CA ALA A 175 -6.84 11.99 14.12
C ALA A 175 -7.99 12.58 13.31
N LYS A 176 -7.75 13.24 12.18
CA LYS A 176 -8.77 13.78 11.28
C LYS A 176 -9.49 12.71 10.46
N GLY A 177 -8.89 11.51 10.32
CA GLY A 177 -9.43 10.42 9.50
C GLY A 177 -10.79 9.94 10.02
N ARG A 178 -11.72 9.70 9.10
CA ARG A 178 -13.10 9.23 9.36
C ARG A 178 -13.30 7.86 8.74
N THR A 179 -14.22 7.10 9.28
CA THR A 179 -14.58 5.77 8.74
C THR A 179 -15.18 5.82 7.35
N ASP A 180 -15.86 6.91 7.02
CA ASP A 180 -16.50 7.16 5.70
C ASP A 180 -15.51 7.78 4.69
N ASP A 181 -14.30 8.15 5.11
CA ASP A 181 -13.27 8.58 4.16
C ASP A 181 -12.94 7.43 3.19
N VAL A 182 -12.68 7.79 1.93
CA VAL A 182 -12.26 6.81 0.92
C VAL A 182 -10.90 6.25 1.30
N SER A 183 -10.82 4.94 1.50
CA SER A 183 -9.57 4.24 1.85
C SER A 183 -8.75 3.83 0.63
N VAL A 184 -9.42 3.60 -0.50
CA VAL A 184 -8.80 3.17 -1.75
C VAL A 184 -9.71 3.44 -2.94
N MET A 185 -9.13 3.65 -4.12
CA MET A 185 -9.84 3.62 -5.39
C MET A 185 -9.28 2.47 -6.25
N LEU A 186 -10.14 1.52 -6.58
CA LEU A 186 -9.78 0.32 -7.35
C LEU A 186 -10.42 0.39 -8.74
N TYR A 187 -9.64 0.15 -9.77
CA TYR A 187 -10.14 0.13 -11.14
C TYR A 187 -10.59 -1.27 -11.53
N THR A 188 -11.78 -1.37 -12.10
CA THR A 188 -12.35 -2.61 -12.63
C THR A 188 -12.59 -2.49 -14.12
N SER A 189 -12.51 -3.63 -14.84
CA SER A 189 -12.92 -3.68 -16.25
C SER A 189 -14.41 -3.38 -16.34
N GLY A 190 -14.74 -2.16 -16.78
CA GLY A 190 -16.13 -1.76 -16.95
C GLY A 190 -16.84 -2.53 -18.05
N THR A 191 -18.14 -2.80 -17.92
CA THR A 191 -18.99 -3.41 -18.95
C THR A 191 -19.05 -2.60 -20.27
N THR A 192 -18.57 -1.36 -20.24
CA THR A 192 -18.53 -0.41 -21.38
C THR A 192 -17.16 -0.34 -22.06
N GLY A 193 -16.21 -1.22 -21.71
CA GLY A 193 -14.87 -1.29 -22.32
C GLY A 193 -13.84 -0.32 -21.75
N LYS A 194 -14.23 0.64 -20.90
CA LYS A 194 -13.30 1.51 -20.17
C LYS A 194 -13.26 1.13 -18.70
N PRO A 195 -12.08 1.12 -18.04
CA PRO A 195 -11.98 0.90 -16.60
C PRO A 195 -12.81 1.93 -15.81
N LYS A 196 -13.29 1.53 -14.63
CA LYS A 196 -14.05 2.40 -13.73
C LYS A 196 -13.40 2.39 -12.35
N GLY A 197 -13.11 3.57 -11.81
CA GLY A 197 -12.60 3.76 -10.45
C GLY A 197 -13.71 3.57 -9.42
N VAL A 198 -13.62 2.50 -8.63
CA VAL A 198 -14.54 2.18 -7.53
C VAL A 198 -13.93 2.68 -6.24
N ARG A 199 -14.57 3.68 -5.63
CA ARG A 199 -14.15 4.24 -4.34
C ARG A 199 -14.73 3.39 -3.20
N GLN A 200 -13.87 2.95 -2.31
CA GLN A 200 -14.24 2.16 -1.14
C GLN A 200 -13.82 2.88 0.14
N THR A 201 -14.67 2.86 1.15
CA THR A 201 -14.40 3.52 2.43
C THR A 201 -13.66 2.60 3.40
N HIS A 202 -13.02 3.19 4.42
CA HIS A 202 -12.47 2.41 5.53
C HIS A 202 -13.55 1.53 6.18
N HIS A 203 -14.76 2.06 6.36
CA HIS A 203 -15.87 1.32 6.95
C HIS A 203 -16.21 0.05 6.16
N ALA A 204 -16.28 0.15 4.83
CA ALA A 204 -16.64 -0.98 3.97
C ALA A 204 -15.64 -2.13 4.10
N PHE A 205 -14.35 -1.82 3.97
CA PHE A 205 -13.31 -2.84 4.07
C PHE A 205 -13.11 -3.37 5.49
N ILE A 206 -13.16 -2.53 6.52
CA ILE A 206 -13.03 -2.99 7.91
C ILE A 206 -14.20 -3.88 8.30
N SER A 207 -15.41 -3.58 7.84
CA SER A 207 -16.58 -4.43 8.09
C SER A 207 -16.45 -5.79 7.39
N ALA A 208 -15.98 -5.80 6.13
CA ALA A 208 -15.73 -7.04 5.40
C ALA A 208 -14.59 -7.86 6.04
N ALA A 209 -13.49 -7.20 6.43
CA ALA A 209 -12.38 -7.83 7.12
C ALA A 209 -12.80 -8.44 8.47
N ALA A 210 -13.61 -7.73 9.25
CA ALA A 210 -14.16 -8.23 10.51
C ALA A 210 -15.00 -9.48 10.32
N GLY A 211 -15.84 -9.51 9.27
CA GLY A 211 -16.64 -10.69 8.90
C GLY A 211 -15.76 -11.88 8.51
N GLY A 212 -14.79 -11.67 7.61
CA GLY A 212 -13.87 -12.71 7.17
C GLY A 212 -12.99 -13.25 8.30
N CYS A 213 -12.34 -12.36 9.05
CA CYS A 213 -11.51 -12.76 10.20
C CYS A 213 -12.32 -13.49 11.28
N GLY A 214 -13.56 -13.08 11.52
CA GLY A 214 -14.46 -13.77 12.45
C GLY A 214 -14.84 -15.18 11.98
N PHE A 215 -15.09 -15.36 10.68
CA PHE A 215 -15.43 -16.65 10.08
C PHE A 215 -14.23 -17.62 10.09
N ASP A 216 -13.07 -17.16 9.62
CA ASP A 216 -11.84 -17.95 9.53
C ASP A 216 -11.06 -17.98 10.86
N LYS A 217 -11.51 -17.27 11.89
CA LYS A 217 -10.89 -17.15 13.22
C LYS A 217 -9.47 -16.61 13.16
N LEU A 218 -9.20 -15.69 12.24
CA LEU A 218 -7.87 -15.10 12.08
C LEU A 218 -7.51 -14.16 13.23
N GLY A 219 -6.28 -14.24 13.66
CA GLY A 219 -5.71 -13.45 14.75
C GLY A 219 -4.23 -13.11 14.54
N PRO A 220 -3.59 -12.52 15.55
CA PRO A 220 -2.21 -12.03 15.40
C PRO A 220 -1.17 -13.13 15.12
N ASP A 221 -1.43 -14.35 15.54
CA ASP A 221 -0.50 -15.48 15.38
C ASP A 221 -0.58 -16.14 14.00
N ASP A 222 -1.50 -15.65 13.14
CA ASP A 222 -1.64 -16.13 11.79
C ASP A 222 -0.64 -15.47 10.83
N SER A 223 -0.51 -16.06 9.65
CA SER A 223 0.28 -15.49 8.57
C SER A 223 -0.27 -15.87 7.20
N ILE A 224 -0.09 -14.99 6.22
CA ILE A 224 -0.48 -15.21 4.83
C ILE A 224 0.71 -15.00 3.89
N LEU A 225 0.67 -15.60 2.70
CA LEU A 225 1.50 -15.18 1.57
C LEU A 225 0.67 -14.23 0.70
N SER A 226 1.15 -13.00 0.56
CA SER A 226 0.50 -11.95 -0.23
C SER A 226 1.07 -11.93 -1.64
N TYR A 227 0.34 -12.48 -2.60
CA TYR A 227 0.79 -12.68 -3.98
C TYR A 227 -0.26 -12.32 -5.04
N LEU A 228 -1.44 -11.93 -4.59
CA LEU A 228 -2.50 -11.49 -5.50
C LEU A 228 -2.20 -10.08 -5.99
N PRO A 229 -2.60 -9.71 -7.23
CA PRO A 229 -2.35 -8.36 -7.73
C PRO A 229 -2.88 -7.28 -6.79
N MET A 230 -2.04 -6.32 -6.41
CA MET A 230 -2.40 -5.26 -5.46
C MET A 230 -3.57 -4.39 -5.96
N ALA A 231 -3.75 -4.28 -7.28
CA ALA A 231 -4.87 -3.59 -7.89
C ALA A 231 -6.21 -4.35 -7.80
N TRP A 232 -6.18 -5.63 -7.44
CA TRP A 232 -7.38 -6.43 -7.29
C TRP A 232 -7.99 -6.28 -5.89
N VAL A 233 -9.33 -6.16 -5.86
CA VAL A 233 -10.08 -6.03 -4.60
C VAL A 233 -9.80 -7.14 -3.59
N GLY A 234 -9.48 -8.36 -4.08
CA GLY A 234 -9.15 -9.49 -3.22
C GLY A 234 -7.87 -9.29 -2.45
N ASP A 235 -6.80 -8.78 -3.06
CA ASP A 235 -5.58 -8.44 -2.32
C ASP A 235 -5.85 -7.37 -1.26
N HIS A 236 -6.55 -6.31 -1.65
CA HIS A 236 -6.87 -5.24 -0.71
C HIS A 236 -7.70 -5.72 0.49
N LEU A 237 -8.60 -6.71 0.30
CA LEU A 237 -9.37 -7.29 1.39
C LEU A 237 -8.55 -8.30 2.21
N PHE A 238 -8.00 -9.33 1.55
CA PHE A 238 -7.41 -10.49 2.22
C PHE A 238 -5.98 -10.21 2.73
N SER A 239 -5.21 -9.37 2.02
CA SER A 239 -3.89 -8.95 2.49
C SER A 239 -3.99 -7.70 3.37
N LEU A 240 -4.35 -6.54 2.82
CA LEU A 240 -4.25 -5.27 3.55
C LEU A 240 -5.29 -5.12 4.66
N ALA A 241 -6.60 -5.26 4.35
CA ALA A 241 -7.66 -4.94 5.31
C ALA A 241 -7.71 -5.95 6.46
N GLN A 242 -7.61 -7.26 6.17
CA GLN A 242 -7.57 -8.29 7.20
C GLN A 242 -6.29 -8.21 8.04
N TRP A 243 -5.15 -7.88 7.42
CA TRP A 243 -3.87 -7.68 8.12
C TRP A 243 -3.98 -6.59 9.20
N VAL A 244 -4.41 -5.39 8.81
CA VAL A 244 -4.53 -4.27 9.77
C VAL A 244 -5.68 -4.48 10.75
N TYR A 245 -6.68 -5.33 10.44
CA TYR A 245 -7.77 -5.66 11.35
C TYR A 245 -7.36 -6.71 12.39
N ALA A 246 -6.81 -7.84 11.95
CA ALA A 246 -6.49 -8.99 12.80
C ALA A 246 -5.08 -8.91 13.42
N GLY A 247 -4.14 -8.27 12.73
CA GLY A 247 -2.76 -8.07 13.22
C GLY A 247 -1.82 -9.24 12.93
N PHE A 248 -2.16 -10.12 11.98
CA PHE A 248 -1.30 -11.22 11.53
C PHE A 248 -0.10 -10.74 10.72
N THR A 249 0.78 -11.65 10.30
CA THR A 249 1.94 -11.35 9.47
C THR A 249 1.61 -11.52 7.98
N ILE A 250 1.84 -10.49 7.14
CA ILE A 250 1.87 -10.68 5.68
C ILE A 250 3.29 -10.98 5.21
N ASN A 251 3.42 -11.95 4.30
CA ASN A 251 4.68 -12.34 3.70
C ASN A 251 4.60 -12.04 2.19
N CYS A 252 5.50 -11.18 1.69
CA CYS A 252 5.60 -10.86 0.27
C CYS A 252 6.63 -11.79 -0.38
N PRO A 253 6.28 -12.51 -1.46
CA PRO A 253 7.21 -13.40 -2.15
C PRO A 253 8.33 -12.64 -2.84
N GLU A 254 9.42 -13.32 -3.17
CA GLU A 254 10.54 -12.70 -3.90
C GLU A 254 10.13 -12.27 -5.30
N SER A 255 9.33 -13.11 -5.98
CA SER A 255 8.79 -12.80 -7.32
C SER A 255 7.57 -13.67 -7.61
N GLY A 256 6.86 -13.37 -8.70
CA GLY A 256 5.76 -14.20 -9.19
C GLY A 256 6.21 -15.65 -9.49
N ASP A 257 7.43 -15.84 -9.99
CA ASP A 257 7.99 -17.17 -10.31
C ASP A 257 8.33 -17.99 -9.06
N THR A 258 8.60 -17.36 -7.94
CA THR A 258 9.00 -18.04 -6.70
C THR A 258 7.85 -18.31 -5.73
N VAL A 259 6.63 -17.81 -6.00
CA VAL A 259 5.46 -17.91 -5.12
C VAL A 259 5.27 -19.30 -4.53
N MET A 260 5.35 -20.36 -5.33
CA MET A 260 5.17 -21.75 -4.86
C MET A 260 6.30 -22.26 -3.97
N THR A 261 7.52 -21.75 -4.17
CA THR A 261 8.67 -22.04 -3.31
C THR A 261 8.53 -21.30 -1.99
N ASP A 262 8.22 -20.02 -2.05
CA ASP A 262 8.07 -19.14 -0.91
C ASP A 262 6.88 -19.55 -0.03
N LEU A 263 5.80 -20.03 -0.65
CA LEU A 263 4.66 -20.62 0.05
C LEU A 263 5.07 -21.83 0.90
N ARG A 264 5.92 -22.73 0.35
CA ARG A 264 6.41 -23.91 1.08
C ARG A 264 7.37 -23.54 2.21
N GLU A 265 8.20 -22.52 2.02
CA GLU A 265 9.14 -22.06 3.03
C GLU A 265 8.44 -21.41 4.23
N ILE A 266 7.44 -20.57 3.95
CA ILE A 266 6.69 -19.85 5.00
C ILE A 266 5.68 -20.77 5.69
N GLY A 267 5.00 -21.64 4.94
CA GLY A 267 3.91 -22.47 5.47
C GLY A 267 2.82 -21.61 6.14
N PRO A 268 2.17 -20.67 5.41
CA PRO A 268 1.21 -19.75 6.02
C PRO A 268 0.05 -20.49 6.66
N THR A 269 -0.50 -19.95 7.75
CA THR A 269 -1.65 -20.53 8.45
C THR A 269 -2.97 -20.29 7.73
N TYR A 270 -2.99 -19.25 6.89
CA TYR A 270 -4.14 -18.88 6.04
C TYR A 270 -3.69 -18.67 4.61
N TYR A 271 -4.40 -19.26 3.68
CA TYR A 271 -4.12 -19.17 2.24
C TYR A 271 -5.39 -18.92 1.45
N PHE A 272 -5.40 -17.85 0.69
CA PHE A 272 -6.47 -17.53 -0.23
C PHE A 272 -5.98 -17.72 -1.67
N ALA A 273 -6.65 -18.60 -2.44
CA ALA A 273 -6.36 -18.84 -3.84
C ALA A 273 -7.60 -18.68 -4.68
N PRO A 274 -7.60 -17.87 -5.74
CA PRO A 274 -8.67 -17.89 -6.72
C PRO A 274 -8.67 -19.22 -7.49
N PRO A 275 -9.82 -19.67 -8.05
CA PRO A 275 -9.94 -20.99 -8.67
C PRO A 275 -9.03 -21.27 -9.87
N ARG A 276 -8.24 -20.30 -10.32
CA ARG A 276 -7.32 -20.40 -11.48
C ARG A 276 -5.84 -20.39 -11.11
N VAL A 277 -5.51 -20.59 -9.84
CA VAL A 277 -4.13 -20.76 -9.40
C VAL A 277 -3.75 -22.22 -9.39
#